data_6ecf4a2407d9c345b3deea09f159bb4e
#
_entry.id   6ecf4a2407d9c345b3deea09f159bb4e
#
_cell.length_a   1.000
_cell.length_b   1.000
_cell.length_c   1.000
_cell.angle_alpha   90.00
_cell.angle_beta   90.00
_cell.angle_gamma   90.00
#
_symmetry.space_group_name_H-M   'P 1'
#
loop_
_entity.id
_entity.type
_entity.pdbx_description
1 polymer ?
#
loop_
_entity_poly.entity_id
_entity_poly.type
_entity_poly.pdbx_seq_one_letter_code
_entity_poly.pdbx_strand_id
1 'polypeptide(L)'
;MNSTEQPGFAEAWERSTPFLANALELSGNEYTVDDVLKQIEDDHAIFYPFKNGASVFKVQLYPQRRTLCIWLAGGEMDANLEAVMEAAEYHAEKHDCDGIEVSGRKGWEKVLKPYGYEHKR
;
A
#
# COMPACT_ATOMS: atom_id res chain seq x y z
N MET A 1 -11.67 1.98 13.83
CA MET A 1 -11.94 0.57 13.53
C MET A 1 -10.90 0.02 12.60
N ASN A 2 -10.34 -1.13 12.94
CA ASN A 2 -9.31 -1.80 12.16
C ASN A 2 -9.91 -2.37 10.86
N SER A 3 -9.13 -2.39 9.77
CA SER A 3 -9.60 -2.93 8.49
C SER A 3 -10.11 -4.37 8.59
N THR A 4 -9.52 -5.18 9.46
CA THR A 4 -9.92 -6.58 9.62
C THR A 4 -11.30 -6.75 10.21
N GLU A 5 -11.84 -5.71 10.84
CA GLU A 5 -13.16 -5.73 11.45
C GLU A 5 -14.27 -5.29 10.50
N GLN A 6 -13.91 -4.83 9.32
CA GLN A 6 -14.92 -4.37 8.36
C GLN A 6 -15.60 -5.53 7.65
N PRO A 7 -16.91 -5.40 7.34
CA PRO A 7 -17.60 -6.42 6.56
C PRO A 7 -16.91 -6.68 5.23
N GLY A 8 -16.78 -7.93 4.86
CA GLY A 8 -16.17 -8.31 3.60
C GLY A 8 -14.64 -8.34 3.59
N PHE A 9 -13.99 -8.02 4.72
CA PHE A 9 -12.54 -8.04 4.78
C PHE A 9 -11.98 -9.43 4.41
N ALA A 10 -12.49 -10.49 5.02
CA ALA A 10 -11.96 -11.83 4.81
C ALA A 10 -12.00 -12.24 3.33
N GLU A 11 -13.10 -11.94 2.65
CA GLU A 11 -13.24 -12.23 1.22
C GLU A 11 -12.29 -11.41 0.38
N ALA A 12 -12.19 -10.12 0.67
CA ALA A 12 -11.28 -9.23 -0.05
C ALA A 12 -9.82 -9.63 0.19
N TRP A 13 -9.49 -10.00 1.42
CA TRP A 13 -8.15 -10.46 1.76
C TRP A 13 -7.78 -11.72 0.98
N GLU A 14 -8.66 -12.71 1.00
CA GLU A 14 -8.42 -13.97 0.27
C GLU A 14 -8.23 -13.71 -1.23
N ARG A 15 -9.07 -12.86 -1.82
CA ARG A 15 -8.94 -12.50 -3.23
C ARG A 15 -7.63 -11.77 -3.52
N SER A 16 -7.15 -10.98 -2.55
CA SER A 16 -5.97 -10.14 -2.73
C SER A 16 -4.65 -10.84 -2.45
N THR A 17 -4.65 -11.97 -1.73
CA THR A 17 -3.40 -12.63 -1.32
C THR A 17 -2.48 -12.99 -2.48
N PRO A 18 -2.96 -13.49 -3.64
CA PRO A 18 -2.05 -13.78 -4.75
C PRO A 18 -1.30 -12.53 -5.24
N PHE A 19 -1.98 -11.40 -5.27
CA PHE A 19 -1.38 -10.15 -5.71
C PHE A 19 -0.35 -9.64 -4.72
N LEU A 20 -0.66 -9.76 -3.42
CA LEU A 20 0.27 -9.33 -2.37
C LEU A 20 1.47 -10.27 -2.28
N ALA A 21 1.27 -11.56 -2.45
CA ALA A 21 2.36 -12.53 -2.46
C ALA A 21 3.34 -12.24 -3.60
N ASN A 22 2.80 -11.90 -4.78
CA ASN A 22 3.64 -11.53 -5.92
C ASN A 22 4.42 -10.25 -5.64
N ALA A 23 3.78 -9.25 -5.04
CA ALA A 23 4.44 -7.99 -4.69
C ALA A 23 5.57 -8.22 -3.68
N LEU A 24 5.35 -9.09 -2.70
CA LEU A 24 6.37 -9.44 -1.71
C LEU A 24 7.55 -10.15 -2.35
N GLU A 25 7.29 -11.06 -3.27
CA GLU A 25 8.33 -11.76 -4.00
C GLU A 25 9.21 -10.77 -4.79
N LEU A 26 8.58 -9.79 -5.44
CA LEU A 26 9.30 -8.78 -6.21
C LEU A 26 10.10 -7.82 -5.33
N SER A 27 9.75 -7.70 -4.05
CA SER A 27 10.46 -6.84 -3.11
C SER A 27 11.49 -7.58 -2.26
N GLY A 28 11.78 -8.84 -2.57
CA GLY A 28 12.85 -9.58 -1.93
C GLY A 28 12.44 -10.59 -0.86
N ASN A 29 11.15 -10.87 -0.73
CA ASN A 29 10.63 -11.87 0.24
C ASN A 29 11.02 -11.60 1.70
N GLU A 30 11.15 -10.34 2.08
CA GLU A 30 11.49 -10.00 3.48
C GLU A 30 10.31 -10.22 4.43
N TYR A 31 9.10 -10.27 3.89
CA TYR A 31 7.87 -10.49 4.67
C TYR A 31 7.02 -11.54 3.99
N THR A 32 6.22 -12.24 4.78
CA THR A 32 5.21 -13.16 4.26
C THR A 32 3.86 -12.46 4.23
N VAL A 33 2.88 -13.06 3.54
CA VAL A 33 1.51 -12.54 3.54
C VAL A 33 0.96 -12.49 4.97
N ASP A 34 1.29 -13.49 5.79
CA ASP A 34 0.86 -13.51 7.19
C ASP A 34 1.45 -12.35 8.00
N ASP A 35 2.70 -11.97 7.71
CA ASP A 35 3.33 -10.83 8.35
C ASP A 35 2.58 -9.54 8.01
N VAL A 36 2.16 -9.41 6.75
CA VAL A 36 1.41 -8.24 6.29
C VAL A 36 0.06 -8.19 7.00
N LEU A 37 -0.63 -9.32 7.06
CA LEU A 37 -1.92 -9.39 7.75
C LEU A 37 -1.81 -8.95 9.21
N LYS A 38 -0.76 -9.40 9.88
CA LYS A 38 -0.55 -9.03 11.28
C LYS A 38 -0.37 -7.52 11.43
N GLN A 39 0.36 -6.89 10.53
CA GLN A 39 0.51 -5.43 10.58
C GLN A 39 -0.81 -4.70 10.36
N ILE A 40 -1.67 -5.24 9.49
CA ILE A 40 -2.99 -4.67 9.29
C ILE A 40 -3.86 -4.85 10.55
N GLU A 41 -3.81 -6.02 11.16
CA GLU A 41 -4.52 -6.29 12.39
C GLU A 41 -4.09 -5.38 13.54
N ASP A 42 -2.81 -5.05 13.59
CA ASP A 42 -2.23 -4.19 14.62
C ASP A 42 -2.34 -2.69 14.29
N ASP A 43 -3.05 -2.32 13.23
CA ASP A 43 -3.19 -0.95 12.74
C ASP A 43 -1.87 -0.29 12.33
N HIS A 44 -0.87 -1.09 12.00
CA HIS A 44 0.41 -0.59 11.48
C HIS A 44 0.42 -0.48 9.96
N ALA A 45 -0.60 -1.02 9.29
CA ALA A 45 -0.72 -0.96 7.85
C ALA A 45 -2.19 -0.82 7.46
N ILE A 46 -2.42 -0.29 6.26
CA ILE A 46 -3.75 -0.03 5.73
C ILE A 46 -3.91 -0.86 4.46
N PHE A 47 -4.93 -1.71 4.44
CA PHE A 47 -5.24 -2.57 3.31
C PHE A 47 -6.18 -1.86 2.35
N TYR A 48 -5.79 -1.78 1.08
CA TYR A 48 -6.62 -1.19 0.04
C TYR A 48 -6.77 -2.14 -1.14
N PRO A 49 -7.86 -2.96 -1.18
CA PRO A 49 -8.13 -3.82 -2.31
C PRO A 49 -8.79 -3.04 -3.45
N PHE A 50 -8.52 -3.46 -4.69
CA PHE A 50 -9.18 -2.89 -5.85
C PHE A 50 -9.43 -4.00 -6.88
N LYS A 51 -10.07 -3.66 -7.98
CA LYS A 51 -10.42 -4.65 -8.98
C LYS A 51 -9.15 -5.28 -9.56
N ASN A 52 -9.05 -6.59 -9.41
CA ASN A 52 -7.92 -7.39 -9.90
C ASN A 52 -6.58 -6.98 -9.31
N GLY A 53 -6.58 -6.57 -8.05
CA GLY A 53 -5.33 -6.24 -7.38
C GLY A 53 -5.54 -5.75 -5.96
N ALA A 54 -4.44 -5.34 -5.34
CA ALA A 54 -4.48 -4.80 -3.99
C ALA A 54 -3.21 -3.99 -3.69
N SER A 55 -3.34 -3.08 -2.74
CA SER A 55 -2.22 -2.30 -2.25
C SER A 55 -2.24 -2.29 -0.73
N VAL A 56 -1.09 -2.04 -0.13
CA VAL A 56 -0.97 -1.87 1.31
C VAL A 56 -0.14 -0.62 1.56
N PHE A 57 -0.66 0.27 2.42
CA PHE A 57 0.00 1.50 2.79
C PHE A 57 0.44 1.42 4.24
N LYS A 58 1.46 2.17 4.61
CA LYS A 58 1.79 2.35 6.02
C LYS A 58 2.36 3.73 6.26
N VAL A 59 2.16 4.23 7.49
CA VAL A 59 2.69 5.53 7.90
C VAL A 59 4.14 5.35 8.34
N GLN A 60 5.04 6.14 7.76
CA GLN A 60 6.45 6.14 8.13
C GLN A 60 6.76 7.40 8.93
N LEU A 61 7.40 7.21 10.07
CA LEU A 61 7.77 8.31 10.95
C LEU A 61 9.26 8.58 10.84
N TYR A 62 9.58 9.81 10.50
CA TYR A 62 10.96 10.29 10.48
C TYR A 62 11.11 11.38 11.55
N PRO A 63 12.31 11.71 12.00
CA PRO A 63 12.48 12.75 13.02
C PRO A 63 11.86 14.09 12.67
N GLN A 64 11.85 14.44 11.38
CA GLN A 64 11.37 15.75 10.93
C GLN A 64 10.12 15.70 10.07
N ARG A 65 9.60 14.50 9.78
CA ARG A 65 8.42 14.39 8.91
C ARG A 65 7.73 13.05 9.09
N ARG A 66 6.51 13.01 8.60
CA ARG A 66 5.69 11.80 8.57
C ARG A 66 5.23 11.61 7.13
N THR A 67 5.35 10.40 6.60
CA THR A 67 4.90 10.12 5.24
C THR A 67 3.97 8.93 5.19
N LEU A 68 3.15 8.88 4.14
CA LEU A 68 2.39 7.67 3.84
C LEU A 68 3.20 6.90 2.81
N CYS A 69 3.56 5.67 3.15
CA CYS A 69 4.32 4.81 2.26
C CYS A 69 3.39 3.83 1.55
N ILE A 70 3.43 3.81 0.21
CA ILE A 70 2.78 2.76 -0.56
C ILE A 70 3.75 1.60 -0.53
N TRP A 71 3.51 0.69 0.42
CA TRP A 71 4.44 -0.39 0.72
C TRP A 71 4.37 -1.53 -0.30
N LEU A 72 3.15 -1.99 -0.58
CA LEU A 72 2.93 -3.08 -1.51
C LEU A 72 1.87 -2.69 -2.53
N ALA A 73 2.03 -3.14 -3.76
CA ALA A 73 1.02 -2.97 -4.78
C ALA A 73 1.16 -4.10 -5.80
N GLY A 74 0.08 -4.79 -6.09
CA GLY A 74 0.08 -5.90 -7.02
C GLY A 74 -1.21 -5.97 -7.82
N GLY A 75 -1.17 -6.68 -8.95
CA GLY A 75 -2.31 -6.83 -9.83
C GLY A 75 -2.34 -5.78 -10.93
N GLU A 76 -3.53 -5.40 -11.37
CA GLU A 76 -3.72 -4.46 -12.48
C GLU A 76 -3.56 -3.00 -12.02
N MET A 77 -2.32 -2.61 -11.73
CA MET A 77 -2.02 -1.27 -11.24
C MET A 77 -2.31 -0.17 -12.27
N ASP A 78 -1.99 -0.40 -13.54
CA ASP A 78 -2.18 0.63 -14.57
C ASP A 78 -3.64 1.09 -14.67
N ALA A 79 -4.57 0.14 -14.58
CA ALA A 79 -6.00 0.43 -14.68
C ALA A 79 -6.54 1.08 -13.39
N ASN A 80 -5.86 0.90 -12.27
CA ASN A 80 -6.35 1.32 -10.96
C ASN A 80 -5.46 2.39 -10.29
N LEU A 81 -4.44 2.86 -10.99
CA LEU A 81 -3.46 3.76 -10.40
C LEU A 81 -4.08 5.04 -9.83
N GLU A 82 -5.00 5.63 -10.55
CA GLU A 82 -5.64 6.85 -10.09
C GLU A 82 -6.39 6.63 -8.78
N ALA A 83 -7.12 5.52 -8.69
CA ALA A 83 -7.84 5.16 -7.47
C ALA A 83 -6.89 4.91 -6.31
N VAL A 84 -5.77 4.23 -6.58
CA VAL A 84 -4.76 3.96 -5.55
C VAL A 84 -4.14 5.27 -5.06
N MET A 85 -3.83 6.20 -5.96
CA MET A 85 -3.28 7.49 -5.59
C MET A 85 -4.26 8.33 -4.78
N GLU A 86 -5.54 8.32 -5.16
CA GLU A 86 -6.57 9.02 -4.39
C GLU A 86 -6.70 8.44 -2.98
N ALA A 87 -6.67 7.11 -2.86
CA ALA A 87 -6.72 6.46 -1.56
C ALA A 87 -5.49 6.80 -0.72
N ALA A 88 -4.30 6.83 -1.34
CA ALA A 88 -3.08 7.19 -0.64
C ALA A 88 -3.15 8.63 -0.14
N GLU A 89 -3.63 9.56 -0.95
CA GLU A 89 -3.80 10.96 -0.55
C GLU A 89 -4.80 11.10 0.59
N TYR A 90 -5.91 10.37 0.52
CA TYR A 90 -6.90 10.37 1.58
C TYR A 90 -6.30 9.93 2.91
N HIS A 91 -5.56 8.83 2.91
CA HIS A 91 -4.96 8.32 4.14
C HIS A 91 -3.80 9.19 4.62
N ALA A 92 -3.05 9.79 3.71
CA ALA A 92 -1.99 10.71 4.07
C ALA A 92 -2.55 11.91 4.82
N GLU A 93 -3.64 12.47 4.31
CA GLU A 93 -4.32 13.61 4.95
C GLU A 93 -4.92 13.20 6.29
N LYS A 94 -5.57 12.04 6.35
CA LYS A 94 -6.19 11.53 7.57
C LYS A 94 -5.18 11.33 8.70
N HIS A 95 -3.94 10.96 8.36
CA HIS A 95 -2.89 10.69 9.33
C HIS A 95 -1.89 11.84 9.46
N ASP A 96 -2.22 13.02 8.94
CA ASP A 96 -1.36 14.22 9.01
C ASP A 96 0.04 13.97 8.43
N CYS A 97 0.10 13.28 7.30
CA CYS A 97 1.36 13.02 6.63
C CYS A 97 1.80 14.22 5.79
N ASP A 98 3.10 14.46 5.74
CA ASP A 98 3.68 15.55 4.97
C ASP A 98 3.85 15.22 3.49
N GLY A 99 3.84 13.94 3.15
CA GLY A 99 4.00 13.51 1.77
C GLY A 99 3.74 12.02 1.61
N ILE A 100 3.92 11.55 0.38
CA ILE A 100 3.70 10.16 0.02
C ILE A 100 4.99 9.58 -0.54
N GLU A 101 5.38 8.40 -0.05
CA GLU A 101 6.54 7.67 -0.54
C GLU A 101 6.08 6.41 -1.23
N VAL A 102 6.92 5.87 -2.10
CA VAL A 102 6.68 4.58 -2.73
C VAL A 102 7.88 3.68 -2.43
N SER A 103 7.61 2.50 -1.92
CA SER A 103 8.61 1.48 -1.68
C SER A 103 8.48 0.41 -2.77
N GLY A 104 9.58 -0.11 -3.26
CA GLY A 104 9.54 -1.24 -4.17
C GLY A 104 10.21 -1.01 -5.52
N ARG A 105 9.56 -1.48 -6.58
CA ARG A 105 10.18 -1.59 -7.89
C ARG A 105 10.52 -0.26 -8.55
N LYS A 106 11.63 -0.25 -9.30
CA LYS A 106 12.07 0.94 -10.03
C LYS A 106 11.03 1.49 -11.03
N GLY A 107 10.18 0.63 -11.57
CA GLY A 107 9.15 1.05 -12.51
C GLY A 107 8.19 2.11 -11.97
N TRP A 108 8.09 2.20 -10.63
CA TRP A 108 7.20 3.16 -9.99
C TRP A 108 7.56 4.61 -10.27
N GLU A 109 8.84 4.93 -10.44
CA GLU A 109 9.26 6.30 -10.73
C GLU A 109 8.60 6.85 -11.99
N LYS A 110 8.58 6.04 -13.04
CA LYS A 110 7.97 6.44 -14.31
C LYS A 110 6.47 6.59 -14.20
N VAL A 111 5.83 5.71 -13.43
CA VAL A 111 4.39 5.69 -13.28
C VAL A 111 3.92 6.87 -12.44
N LEU A 112 4.66 7.21 -11.38
CA LEU A 112 4.24 8.24 -10.43
C LEU A 112 4.72 9.65 -10.77
N LYS A 113 5.71 9.79 -11.63
CA LYS A 113 6.24 11.10 -11.99
C LYS A 113 5.17 12.10 -12.44
N PRO A 114 4.20 11.72 -13.28
CA PRO A 114 3.13 12.65 -13.66
C PRO A 114 2.27 13.14 -12.49
N TYR A 115 2.32 12.45 -11.36
CA TYR A 115 1.56 12.80 -10.16
C TYR A 115 2.39 13.62 -9.16
N GLY A 116 3.65 13.88 -9.47
CA GLY A 116 4.50 14.69 -8.61
C GLY A 116 5.06 13.98 -7.39
N TYR A 117 5.01 12.66 -7.34
CA TYR A 117 5.52 11.90 -6.22
C TYR A 117 6.98 11.49 -6.41
N GLU A 118 7.69 11.36 -5.29
CA GLU A 118 9.08 10.94 -5.29
C GLU A 118 9.20 9.48 -4.87
N HIS A 119 10.15 8.77 -5.51
CA HIS A 119 10.46 7.39 -5.13
C HIS A 119 11.46 7.39 -3.98
N LYS A 120 11.11 6.75 -2.87
CA LYS A 120 12.00 6.53 -1.73
C LYS A 120 12.30 5.05 -1.62
N ARG A 121 13.46 4.72 -1.10
CA ARG A 121 13.85 3.32 -0.90
C ARG A 121 13.45 2.81 0.45
#